data_9040631a2d8e70c7c888c48c51602759
#
_entry.id   9040631a2d8e70c7c888c48c51602759
#
_cell.length_a   1.000
_cell.length_b   1.000
_cell.length_c   1.000
_cell.angle_alpha   90.00
_cell.angle_beta   90.00
_cell.angle_gamma   90.00
#
_symmetry.space_group_name_H-M   'P 1'
#
loop_
_entity.id
_entity.type
_entity.pdbx_description
1 polymer ?
#
loop_
_entity_poly.entity_id
_entity_poly.type
_entity_poly.pdbx_seq_one_letter_code
_entity_poly.pdbx_strand_id
1 'polypeptide(L)'
;MPVIRSASQASYLFKHVDWERKMLTLEELKKHVSEGSIDTVVVSIPDMQGRLMGKRFHAKHFIDSACNETHCCNYLLATDLDMTPVEGFHSASWSAGYGDYSMIPDLTTLRLVPWFEKTASVFCDLVDHEDHKSISISPRSILKRQLERLRHSGFSANFATELEFFIFKESYEQARAMRYEAITPNSEYNQDYNIFQTAKEESFLRTIRNGLFDAGIKVESTKGEADAGQVEINILYDDALKTADNHVFIKNAIKEMAFINGKSVTFLAKWNRAAAGSSCHIHQSLLSGDKTASFFDASAGHGMSPIMEHYLAGLIECSSDLMFFMAPYINSYK
;
A
#
# COMPACT_ATOMS: atom_id res chain seq x y z
N MET A 1 8.83 -0.33 -28.29
CA MET A 1 7.86 -1.35 -27.79
C MET A 1 8.61 -2.66 -27.67
N PRO A 2 8.83 -3.22 -26.48
CA PRO A 2 9.39 -4.54 -26.36
C PRO A 2 8.33 -5.57 -26.72
N VAL A 3 8.67 -6.45 -27.64
CA VAL A 3 7.85 -7.60 -28.07
C VAL A 3 7.63 -8.51 -26.85
N ILE A 4 6.38 -8.70 -26.46
CA ILE A 4 5.97 -9.65 -25.43
C ILE A 4 6.42 -11.05 -25.92
N ARG A 5 7.48 -11.56 -25.33
CA ARG A 5 7.90 -12.95 -25.52
C ARG A 5 6.93 -13.85 -24.76
N SER A 6 6.62 -15.01 -25.32
CA SER A 6 5.60 -15.95 -24.85
C SER A 6 5.68 -16.20 -23.32
N ALA A 7 4.52 -16.44 -22.69
CA ALA A 7 4.39 -16.73 -21.26
C ALA A 7 5.33 -17.84 -20.73
N SER A 8 5.77 -18.76 -21.60
CA SER A 8 6.75 -19.81 -21.26
C SER A 8 8.17 -19.27 -21.02
N GLN A 9 8.55 -18.12 -21.60
CA GLN A 9 9.87 -17.51 -21.38
C GLN A 9 9.89 -16.61 -20.14
N ALA A 10 8.77 -15.99 -19.77
CA ALA A 10 8.67 -15.24 -18.53
C ALA A 10 8.83 -16.14 -17.29
N SER A 11 8.29 -17.36 -17.34
CA SER A 11 8.46 -18.34 -16.25
C SER A 11 9.89 -18.86 -16.06
N TYR A 12 10.75 -18.74 -17.08
CA TYR A 12 12.13 -19.24 -17.02
C TYR A 12 13.11 -18.26 -16.35
N LEU A 13 12.86 -16.97 -16.46
CA LEU A 13 13.73 -15.93 -15.89
C LEU A 13 13.58 -15.76 -14.36
N PHE A 14 12.45 -16.19 -13.79
CA PHE A 14 12.17 -16.01 -12.36
C PHE A 14 12.44 -17.25 -11.49
N LYS A 15 12.98 -18.34 -12.05
CA LYS A 15 13.16 -19.61 -11.33
C LYS A 15 14.31 -19.66 -10.29
N HIS A 16 15.11 -18.61 -10.13
CA HIS A 16 16.32 -18.67 -9.30
C HIS A 16 16.47 -17.55 -8.26
N VAL A 17 15.47 -16.71 -8.07
CA VAL A 17 15.45 -15.78 -6.94
C VAL A 17 14.43 -16.29 -5.95
N ASP A 18 14.87 -16.72 -4.78
CA ASP A 18 13.96 -17.05 -3.67
C ASP A 18 13.35 -15.74 -3.15
N TRP A 19 12.30 -15.29 -3.82
CA TRP A 19 11.53 -14.10 -3.47
C TRP A 19 10.62 -14.33 -2.26
N GLU A 20 10.58 -15.56 -1.74
CA GLU A 20 9.75 -15.94 -0.62
C GLU A 20 10.47 -15.72 0.71
N ARG A 21 10.79 -14.49 1.08
CA ARG A 21 10.82 -14.18 2.50
C ARG A 21 9.39 -14.30 3.02
N LYS A 22 9.16 -15.35 3.77
CA LYS A 22 7.87 -15.66 4.37
C LYS A 22 7.45 -14.52 5.28
N MET A 23 6.15 -14.17 5.19
CA MET A 23 5.48 -13.50 6.28
C MET A 23 5.72 -14.30 7.57
N LEU A 24 5.81 -13.62 8.72
CA LEU A 24 5.97 -14.30 10.00
C LEU A 24 4.71 -15.10 10.32
N THR A 25 4.90 -16.30 10.82
CA THR A 25 3.84 -17.04 11.51
C THR A 25 3.73 -16.58 12.97
N LEU A 26 2.58 -16.83 13.61
CA LEU A 26 2.43 -16.54 15.03
C LEU A 26 3.45 -17.32 15.89
N GLU A 27 3.80 -18.55 15.50
CA GLU A 27 4.79 -19.35 16.21
C GLU A 27 6.19 -18.80 16.08
N GLU A 28 6.56 -18.29 14.89
CA GLU A 28 7.83 -17.58 14.70
C GLU A 28 7.86 -16.27 15.51
N LEU A 29 6.74 -15.53 15.56
CA LEU A 29 6.65 -14.35 16.44
C LEU A 29 6.86 -14.71 17.90
N LYS A 30 6.22 -15.77 18.42
CA LYS A 30 6.40 -16.26 19.81
C LYS A 30 7.87 -16.59 20.09
N LYS A 31 8.54 -17.25 19.15
CA LYS A 31 9.96 -17.56 19.25
C LYS A 31 10.79 -16.26 19.33
N HIS A 32 10.61 -15.32 18.40
CA HIS A 32 11.30 -14.05 18.40
C HIS A 32 11.10 -13.25 19.70
N VAL A 33 9.88 -13.27 20.24
CA VAL A 33 9.58 -12.60 21.51
C VAL A 33 10.29 -13.29 22.69
N SER A 34 10.32 -14.63 22.73
CA SER A 34 11.03 -15.38 23.76
C SER A 34 12.56 -15.16 23.73
N GLU A 35 13.13 -14.96 22.56
CA GLU A 35 14.54 -14.66 22.31
C GLU A 35 14.88 -13.16 22.51
N GLY A 36 13.85 -12.29 22.73
CA GLY A 36 14.04 -10.86 22.89
C GLY A 36 14.41 -10.12 21.60
N SER A 37 14.23 -10.73 20.44
CA SER A 37 14.48 -10.12 19.12
C SER A 37 13.28 -9.31 18.60
N ILE A 38 12.07 -9.52 19.16
CA ILE A 38 10.89 -8.68 18.96
C ILE A 38 10.29 -8.35 20.33
N ASP A 39 9.95 -7.07 20.57
CA ASP A 39 9.28 -6.59 21.77
C ASP A 39 8.04 -5.75 21.48
N THR A 40 7.86 -5.33 20.23
CA THR A 40 6.77 -4.44 19.79
C THR A 40 6.01 -5.04 18.59
N VAL A 41 4.67 -4.99 18.64
CA VAL A 41 3.80 -5.34 17.51
C VAL A 41 2.91 -4.14 17.18
N VAL A 42 3.01 -3.64 15.96
CA VAL A 42 2.12 -2.61 15.39
C VAL A 42 0.88 -3.30 14.83
N VAL A 43 -0.27 -3.00 15.42
CA VAL A 43 -1.58 -3.52 14.99
C VAL A 43 -2.31 -2.41 14.28
N SER A 44 -2.67 -2.58 13.01
CA SER A 44 -3.15 -1.47 12.19
C SER A 44 -4.27 -1.85 11.23
N ILE A 45 -5.02 -0.82 10.83
CA ILE A 45 -6.02 -0.83 9.77
C ILE A 45 -5.72 0.27 8.76
N PRO A 46 -6.09 0.15 7.48
CA PRO A 46 -6.14 1.29 6.57
C PRO A 46 -7.40 2.11 6.85
N ASP A 47 -7.27 3.43 6.92
CA ASP A 47 -8.42 4.33 6.94
C ASP A 47 -8.94 4.64 5.53
N MET A 48 -9.97 5.50 5.43
CA MET A 48 -10.59 5.88 4.16
C MET A 48 -9.66 6.64 3.20
N GLN A 49 -8.50 7.07 3.68
CA GLN A 49 -7.50 7.82 2.92
C GLN A 49 -6.22 7.00 2.67
N GLY A 50 -6.24 5.72 3.04
CA GLY A 50 -5.10 4.83 2.92
C GLY A 50 -3.96 5.15 3.89
N ARG A 51 -4.27 5.75 5.06
CA ARG A 51 -3.31 5.89 6.16
C ARG A 51 -3.39 4.67 7.07
N LEU A 52 -2.26 4.28 7.67
CA LEU A 52 -2.26 3.28 8.72
C LEU A 52 -2.66 3.91 10.05
N MET A 53 -3.75 3.41 10.61
CA MET A 53 -4.29 3.77 11.92
C MET A 53 -4.20 2.58 12.84
N GLY A 54 -3.83 2.76 14.12
CA GLY A 54 -3.73 1.61 15.01
C GLY A 54 -2.97 1.88 16.30
N LYS A 55 -2.42 0.80 16.86
CA LYS A 55 -1.76 0.81 18.18
C LYS A 55 -0.44 0.06 18.12
N ARG A 56 0.48 0.40 19.02
CA ARG A 56 1.68 -0.40 19.28
C ARG A 56 1.49 -1.17 20.59
N PHE A 57 1.63 -2.46 20.52
CA PHE A 57 1.54 -3.35 21.66
C PHE A 57 2.92 -3.84 22.09
N HIS A 58 3.12 -4.01 23.39
CA HIS A 58 4.18 -4.88 23.86
C HIS A 58 3.93 -6.30 23.33
N ALA A 59 4.93 -6.89 22.70
CA ALA A 59 4.74 -8.13 21.94
C ALA A 59 4.22 -9.30 22.80
N LYS A 60 4.59 -9.36 24.08
CA LYS A 60 4.05 -10.38 25.01
C LYS A 60 2.53 -10.20 25.18
N HIS A 61 2.04 -8.97 25.40
CA HIS A 61 0.60 -8.73 25.51
C HIS A 61 -0.13 -9.05 24.19
N PHE A 62 0.49 -8.73 23.06
CA PHE A 62 -0.07 -9.12 21.77
C PHE A 62 -0.29 -10.63 21.68
N ILE A 63 0.73 -11.42 22.01
CA ILE A 63 0.66 -12.89 21.98
C ILE A 63 -0.38 -13.44 22.96
N ASP A 64 -0.42 -12.89 24.18
CA ASP A 64 -1.28 -13.39 25.26
C ASP A 64 -2.76 -13.03 25.04
N SER A 65 -3.08 -11.98 24.30
CA SER A 65 -4.45 -11.45 24.18
C SER A 65 -4.74 -10.84 22.81
N ALA A 66 -4.04 -9.78 22.41
CA ALA A 66 -4.43 -8.93 21.28
C ALA A 66 -4.29 -9.62 19.90
N CYS A 67 -3.62 -10.76 19.81
CA CYS A 67 -3.53 -11.56 18.57
C CYS A 67 -4.89 -12.18 18.16
N ASN A 68 -5.84 -12.27 19.08
CA ASN A 68 -7.18 -12.74 18.79
C ASN A 68 -8.11 -11.57 18.46
N GLU A 69 -8.08 -10.54 19.29
CA GLU A 69 -8.94 -9.35 19.16
C GLU A 69 -8.36 -8.19 19.95
N THR A 70 -8.53 -6.98 19.42
CA THR A 70 -8.34 -5.71 20.12
C THR A 70 -9.39 -4.71 19.62
N HIS A 71 -9.41 -3.49 20.14
CA HIS A 71 -10.48 -2.52 19.84
C HIS A 71 -9.90 -1.19 19.35
N CYS A 72 -10.68 -0.45 18.60
CA CYS A 72 -10.42 0.95 18.25
C CYS A 72 -11.73 1.73 18.18
N CYS A 73 -11.66 3.05 18.41
CA CYS A 73 -12.82 3.90 18.28
C CYS A 73 -13.39 3.87 16.84
N ASN A 74 -14.70 3.82 16.72
CA ASN A 74 -15.40 3.71 15.45
C ASN A 74 -15.25 4.96 14.56
N TYR A 75 -14.89 6.14 15.13
CA TYR A 75 -14.66 7.35 14.36
C TYR A 75 -13.43 7.28 13.45
N LEU A 76 -12.53 6.31 13.62
CA LEU A 76 -11.30 6.21 12.81
C LEU A 76 -11.58 6.08 11.30
N LEU A 77 -12.75 5.59 10.91
CA LEU A 77 -13.18 5.57 9.50
C LEU A 77 -13.95 6.83 9.07
N ALA A 78 -14.13 7.81 9.97
CA ALA A 78 -14.90 9.02 9.77
C ALA A 78 -14.15 10.28 10.19
N THR A 79 -12.84 10.32 9.97
CA THR A 79 -11.98 11.48 10.25
C THR A 79 -11.48 12.13 8.97
N ASP A 80 -11.23 13.44 9.05
CA ASP A 80 -10.49 14.16 8.02
C ASP A 80 -8.95 13.95 8.13
N LEU A 81 -8.18 14.73 7.37
CA LEU A 81 -6.72 14.64 7.38
C LEU A 81 -6.09 15.07 8.71
N ASP A 82 -6.75 15.96 9.46
CA ASP A 82 -6.31 16.42 10.77
C ASP A 82 -6.84 15.57 11.93
N MET A 83 -7.42 14.40 11.61
CA MET A 83 -8.03 13.48 12.58
C MET A 83 -9.27 14.03 13.28
N THR A 84 -9.89 15.07 12.72
CA THR A 84 -11.15 15.60 13.22
C THR A 84 -12.29 14.71 12.76
N PRO A 85 -13.16 14.21 13.68
CA PRO A 85 -14.34 13.46 13.29
C PRO A 85 -15.26 14.29 12.39
N VAL A 86 -15.68 13.70 11.27
CA VAL A 86 -16.61 14.30 10.30
C VAL A 86 -18.03 13.88 10.63
N GLU A 87 -18.96 14.83 10.69
CA GLU A 87 -20.36 14.52 10.93
C GLU A 87 -21.05 13.87 9.72
N GLY A 88 -22.20 13.21 9.97
CA GLY A 88 -23.03 12.60 8.94
C GLY A 88 -22.81 11.09 8.76
N PHE A 89 -21.89 10.49 9.48
CA PHE A 89 -21.72 9.03 9.50
C PHE A 89 -22.66 8.38 10.51
N HIS A 90 -23.38 7.33 10.11
CA HIS A 90 -24.25 6.58 11.02
C HIS A 90 -23.47 5.86 12.12
N SER A 91 -22.26 5.38 11.81
CA SER A 91 -21.43 4.58 12.71
C SER A 91 -20.69 5.41 13.76
N ALA A 92 -20.54 6.72 13.55
CA ALA A 92 -19.75 7.58 14.43
C ALA A 92 -20.31 8.99 14.40
N SER A 93 -21.04 9.38 15.41
CA SER A 93 -21.51 10.75 15.56
C SER A 93 -21.57 11.13 17.03
N TRP A 94 -21.46 12.42 17.30
CA TRP A 94 -21.58 12.96 18.67
C TRP A 94 -22.95 12.64 19.30
N SER A 95 -24.00 12.65 18.49
CA SER A 95 -25.37 12.36 18.94
C SER A 95 -25.64 10.88 19.20
N ALA A 96 -24.95 9.97 18.47
CA ALA A 96 -25.06 8.52 18.68
C ALA A 96 -24.12 7.99 19.77
N GLY A 97 -23.21 8.84 20.25
CA GLY A 97 -22.06 8.41 21.06
C GLY A 97 -21.01 7.73 20.20
N TYR A 98 -19.75 7.77 20.65
CA TYR A 98 -18.67 7.03 20.01
C TYR A 98 -18.57 5.66 20.66
N GLY A 99 -18.67 4.62 19.83
CA GLY A 99 -18.45 3.23 20.21
C GLY A 99 -17.10 2.72 19.73
N ASP A 100 -16.90 1.42 19.85
CA ASP A 100 -15.71 0.74 19.39
C ASP A 100 -16.01 -0.20 18.21
N TYR A 101 -15.01 -0.38 17.34
CA TYR A 101 -14.90 -1.52 16.46
C TYR A 101 -13.94 -2.54 17.07
N SER A 102 -14.22 -3.82 16.86
CA SER A 102 -13.27 -4.88 17.10
C SER A 102 -12.30 -5.00 15.93
N MET A 103 -11.01 -4.99 16.25
CA MET A 103 -9.90 -5.19 15.31
C MET A 103 -9.46 -6.65 15.41
N ILE A 104 -9.67 -7.40 14.33
CA ILE A 104 -9.27 -8.82 14.25
C ILE A 104 -7.99 -8.93 13.44
N PRO A 105 -6.84 -9.25 14.07
CA PRO A 105 -5.57 -9.38 13.36
C PRO A 105 -5.60 -10.47 12.28
N ASP A 106 -5.28 -10.09 11.06
CA ASP A 106 -5.06 -11.02 9.95
C ASP A 106 -3.61 -11.52 10.02
N LEU A 107 -3.39 -12.62 10.73
CA LEU A 107 -2.06 -13.17 10.97
C LEU A 107 -1.32 -13.57 9.69
N THR A 108 -2.00 -13.67 8.54
CA THR A 108 -1.35 -13.89 7.26
C THR A 108 -0.57 -12.66 6.77
N THR A 109 -0.83 -11.50 7.38
CA THR A 109 -0.15 -10.22 7.08
C THR A 109 0.97 -9.89 8.07
N LEU A 110 1.24 -10.75 9.05
CA LEU A 110 2.25 -10.54 10.08
C LEU A 110 3.65 -10.50 9.46
N ARG A 111 4.40 -9.42 9.71
CA ARG A 111 5.71 -9.16 9.10
C ARG A 111 6.65 -8.39 10.00
N LEU A 112 7.94 -8.44 9.72
CA LEU A 112 8.95 -7.56 10.34
C LEU A 112 8.79 -6.11 9.85
N VAL A 113 9.23 -5.17 10.69
CA VAL A 113 9.41 -3.75 10.37
C VAL A 113 10.91 -3.42 10.50
N PRO A 114 11.73 -3.72 9.47
CA PRO A 114 13.19 -3.74 9.60
C PRO A 114 13.86 -2.38 9.91
N TRP A 115 13.17 -1.27 9.67
CA TRP A 115 13.65 0.08 9.97
C TRP A 115 13.36 0.54 11.40
N PHE A 116 12.57 -0.22 12.16
CA PHE A 116 12.40 -0.04 13.59
C PHE A 116 12.92 -1.25 14.35
N GLU A 117 13.72 -0.98 15.38
CA GLU A 117 14.30 -2.03 16.21
C GLU A 117 13.22 -2.89 16.84
N LYS A 118 13.39 -4.21 16.80
CA LYS A 118 12.55 -5.22 17.48
C LYS A 118 11.05 -5.13 17.21
N THR A 119 10.67 -4.68 16.01
CA THR A 119 9.27 -4.38 15.69
C THR A 119 8.73 -5.33 14.61
N ALA A 120 7.51 -5.82 14.84
CA ALA A 120 6.67 -6.49 13.86
C ALA A 120 5.39 -5.70 13.62
N SER A 121 4.67 -5.99 12.53
CA SER A 121 3.40 -5.36 12.16
C SER A 121 2.41 -6.38 11.65
N VAL A 122 1.11 -6.12 11.87
CA VAL A 122 0.00 -6.92 11.38
C VAL A 122 -1.17 -6.01 11.00
N PHE A 123 -1.86 -6.31 9.90
CA PHE A 123 -3.12 -5.67 9.53
C PHE A 123 -4.29 -6.34 10.26
N CYS A 124 -5.34 -5.56 10.51
CA CYS A 124 -6.59 -6.08 11.06
C CYS A 124 -7.75 -5.88 10.09
N ASP A 125 -8.71 -6.77 10.17
CA ASP A 125 -10.06 -6.54 9.72
C ASP A 125 -10.87 -5.83 10.82
N LEU A 126 -11.86 -5.05 10.41
CA LEU A 126 -12.79 -4.41 11.33
C LEU A 126 -14.13 -5.14 11.32
N VAL A 127 -14.59 -5.47 12.52
CA VAL A 127 -15.91 -6.01 12.75
C VAL A 127 -16.65 -5.20 13.80
N ASP A 128 -17.95 -5.28 13.78
CA ASP A 128 -18.80 -4.69 14.81
C ASP A 128 -18.52 -5.33 16.15
N HIS A 129 -18.47 -4.54 17.21
CA HIS A 129 -18.13 -5.02 18.54
C HIS A 129 -19.19 -5.96 19.15
N GLU A 130 -20.47 -5.77 18.79
CA GLU A 130 -21.58 -6.54 19.39
C GLU A 130 -21.88 -7.83 18.60
N ASP A 131 -21.99 -7.74 17.27
CA ASP A 131 -22.45 -8.88 16.46
C ASP A 131 -21.34 -9.48 15.57
N HIS A 132 -20.12 -8.97 15.66
CA HIS A 132 -18.92 -9.38 14.88
C HIS A 132 -19.11 -9.40 13.36
N LYS A 133 -20.09 -8.68 12.85
CA LYS A 133 -20.23 -8.50 11.40
C LYS A 133 -19.16 -7.56 10.86
N SER A 134 -18.71 -7.86 9.66
CA SER A 134 -17.72 -7.03 8.97
C SER A 134 -18.22 -5.60 8.77
N ILE A 135 -17.40 -4.62 9.12
CA ILE A 135 -17.72 -3.19 8.92
C ILE A 135 -17.70 -2.88 7.42
N SER A 136 -18.89 -2.59 6.88
CA SER A 136 -19.11 -2.51 5.45
C SER A 136 -18.35 -1.37 4.76
N ILE A 137 -18.02 -0.31 5.48
CA ILE A 137 -17.29 0.86 4.98
C ILE A 137 -15.77 0.72 5.14
N SER A 138 -15.27 -0.30 5.85
CA SER A 138 -13.83 -0.53 5.96
C SER A 138 -13.22 -0.83 4.58
N PRO A 139 -12.11 -0.18 4.19
CA PRO A 139 -11.47 -0.38 2.89
C PRO A 139 -11.14 -1.85 2.60
N ARG A 140 -10.56 -2.58 3.57
CA ARG A 140 -10.28 -4.01 3.41
C ARG A 140 -11.56 -4.83 3.22
N SER A 141 -12.64 -4.50 3.94
CA SER A 141 -13.94 -5.19 3.80
C SER A 141 -14.58 -4.92 2.43
N ILE A 142 -14.44 -3.71 1.90
CA ILE A 142 -14.90 -3.35 0.55
C ILE A 142 -14.19 -4.23 -0.47
N LEU A 143 -12.86 -4.27 -0.42
CA LEU A 143 -12.08 -5.08 -1.37
C LEU A 143 -12.38 -6.57 -1.23
N LYS A 144 -12.42 -7.12 -0.01
CA LYS A 144 -12.76 -8.53 0.23
C LYS A 144 -14.12 -8.91 -0.38
N ARG A 145 -15.14 -8.05 -0.25
CA ARG A 145 -16.44 -8.28 -0.90
C ARG A 145 -16.36 -8.31 -2.43
N GLN A 146 -15.54 -7.45 -3.04
CA GLN A 146 -15.37 -7.45 -4.50
C GLN A 146 -14.60 -8.68 -4.96
N LEU A 147 -13.58 -9.10 -4.23
CA LEU A 147 -12.83 -10.33 -4.53
C LEU A 147 -13.71 -11.58 -4.39
N GLU A 148 -14.60 -11.61 -3.41
CA GLU A 148 -15.57 -12.71 -3.26
C GLU A 148 -16.58 -12.74 -4.43
N ARG A 149 -17.09 -11.57 -4.87
CA ARG A 149 -17.92 -11.49 -6.09
C ARG A 149 -17.17 -11.98 -7.33
N LEU A 150 -15.91 -11.57 -7.47
CA LEU A 150 -15.05 -12.00 -8.56
C LEU A 150 -14.85 -13.52 -8.54
N ARG A 151 -14.58 -14.09 -7.36
CA ARG A 151 -14.43 -15.54 -7.16
C ARG A 151 -15.70 -16.32 -7.57
N HIS A 152 -16.90 -15.82 -7.22
CA HIS A 152 -18.17 -16.41 -7.66
C HIS A 152 -18.36 -16.36 -9.18
N SER A 153 -17.72 -15.39 -9.85
CA SER A 153 -17.70 -15.31 -11.32
C SER A 153 -16.62 -16.20 -11.96
N GLY A 154 -15.89 -17.00 -11.16
CA GLY A 154 -14.87 -17.94 -11.64
C GLY A 154 -13.48 -17.34 -11.82
N PHE A 155 -13.20 -16.15 -11.26
CA PHE A 155 -11.92 -15.47 -11.42
C PHE A 155 -11.26 -15.14 -10.08
N SER A 156 -9.93 -14.96 -10.14
CA SER A 156 -9.13 -14.26 -9.14
C SER A 156 -8.35 -13.12 -9.79
N ALA A 157 -7.81 -12.20 -9.01
CA ALA A 157 -7.11 -11.03 -9.53
C ALA A 157 -5.71 -10.89 -8.94
N ASN A 158 -4.75 -10.59 -9.81
CA ASN A 158 -3.40 -10.16 -9.44
C ASN A 158 -3.22 -8.68 -9.80
N PHE A 159 -2.63 -7.92 -8.88
CA PHE A 159 -2.35 -6.50 -9.05
C PHE A 159 -0.88 -6.20 -8.77
N ALA A 160 -0.40 -5.12 -9.36
CA ALA A 160 0.86 -4.47 -8.99
C ALA A 160 0.67 -2.95 -9.00
N THR A 161 1.52 -2.21 -8.30
CA THR A 161 1.51 -0.74 -8.31
C THR A 161 2.89 -0.20 -8.61
N GLU A 162 2.92 0.90 -9.37
CA GLU A 162 4.07 1.77 -9.59
C GLU A 162 3.74 3.08 -8.88
N LEU A 163 4.47 3.41 -7.82
CA LEU A 163 4.13 4.51 -6.93
C LEU A 163 5.17 5.61 -7.02
N GLU A 164 4.76 6.76 -7.52
CA GLU A 164 5.58 7.95 -7.61
C GLU A 164 5.48 8.82 -6.36
N PHE A 165 6.59 9.47 -5.98
CA PHE A 165 6.66 10.40 -4.87
C PHE A 165 7.84 11.35 -4.99
N PHE A 166 7.74 12.50 -4.31
CA PHE A 166 8.84 13.45 -4.19
C PHE A 166 9.57 13.29 -2.86
N ILE A 167 10.89 13.48 -2.91
CA ILE A 167 11.78 13.51 -1.74
C ILE A 167 12.28 14.94 -1.57
N PHE A 168 12.24 15.46 -0.34
CA PHE A 168 12.72 16.79 0.01
C PHE A 168 13.91 16.73 0.96
N LYS A 169 14.75 17.77 0.92
CA LYS A 169 15.92 17.94 1.80
C LYS A 169 15.50 18.20 3.25
N GLU A 170 14.40 18.89 3.44
CA GLU A 170 13.85 19.26 4.73
C GLU A 170 13.17 18.06 5.43
N SER A 171 13.35 17.95 6.75
CA SER A 171 12.55 17.04 7.57
C SER A 171 11.08 17.48 7.60
N TYR A 172 10.18 16.60 8.08
CA TYR A 172 8.76 16.96 8.23
C TYR A 172 8.56 18.17 9.16
N GLU A 173 9.35 18.28 10.25
CA GLU A 173 9.30 19.38 11.17
C GLU A 173 9.77 20.69 10.53
N GLN A 174 10.85 20.64 9.76
CA GLN A 174 11.36 21.79 9.02
C GLN A 174 10.37 22.23 7.94
N ALA A 175 9.85 21.30 7.14
CA ALA A 175 8.85 21.60 6.13
C ALA A 175 7.59 22.24 6.74
N ARG A 176 7.13 21.75 7.90
CA ARG A 176 6.01 22.34 8.63
C ARG A 176 6.33 23.73 9.17
N ALA A 177 7.52 23.94 9.75
CA ALA A 177 7.95 25.25 10.23
C ALA A 177 8.01 26.29 9.10
N MET A 178 8.37 25.86 7.89
CA MET A 178 8.36 26.66 6.67
C MET A 178 6.95 26.81 6.05
N ARG A 179 5.91 26.27 6.68
CA ARG A 179 4.53 26.23 6.17
C ARG A 179 4.43 25.59 4.78
N TYR A 180 5.33 24.65 4.50
CA TYR A 180 5.48 23.98 3.19
C TYR A 180 5.80 24.93 2.03
N GLU A 181 6.20 26.17 2.34
CA GLU A 181 6.69 27.14 1.37
C GLU A 181 8.19 26.94 1.15
N ALA A 182 8.65 27.05 -0.10
CA ALA A 182 10.06 26.98 -0.49
C ALA A 182 10.80 25.70 -0.02
N ILE A 183 10.08 24.58 0.18
CA ILE A 183 10.70 23.28 0.41
C ILE A 183 11.50 22.85 -0.82
N THR A 184 12.64 22.20 -0.61
CA THR A 184 13.64 21.94 -1.62
C THR A 184 13.62 20.47 -2.05
N PRO A 185 13.33 20.15 -3.31
CA PRO A 185 13.51 18.77 -3.81
C PRO A 185 14.94 18.28 -3.55
N ASN A 186 15.09 17.00 -3.27
CA ASN A 186 16.38 16.42 -2.91
C ASN A 186 17.38 16.40 -4.07
N SER A 187 16.91 16.47 -5.33
CA SER A 187 17.69 16.66 -6.55
C SER A 187 17.40 18.02 -7.19
N GLU A 188 18.28 18.49 -8.07
CA GLU A 188 18.16 19.79 -8.74
C GLU A 188 17.80 19.66 -10.23
N TYR A 189 17.79 18.44 -10.76
CA TYR A 189 17.58 18.14 -12.18
C TYR A 189 16.52 17.06 -12.35
N ASN A 190 15.88 17.08 -13.53
CA ASN A 190 15.11 15.94 -14.01
C ASN A 190 16.01 14.68 -13.95
N GLN A 191 15.50 13.63 -13.33
CA GLN A 191 16.27 12.41 -13.10
C GLN A 191 15.66 11.18 -13.78
N ASP A 192 14.71 11.37 -14.68
CA ASP A 192 14.02 10.31 -15.39
C ASP A 192 15.01 9.33 -16.05
N TYR A 193 15.03 8.10 -15.57
CA TYR A 193 15.98 7.03 -15.93
C TYR A 193 17.48 7.40 -15.81
N ASN A 194 17.82 8.54 -15.21
CA ASN A 194 19.19 9.01 -15.11
C ASN A 194 19.87 8.43 -13.88
N ILE A 195 20.68 7.37 -14.06
CA ILE A 195 21.36 6.67 -12.98
C ILE A 195 22.32 7.59 -12.20
N PHE A 196 23.01 8.50 -12.87
CA PHE A 196 23.93 9.43 -12.18
C PHE A 196 23.16 10.40 -11.26
N GLN A 197 22.00 10.89 -11.68
CA GLN A 197 21.20 11.80 -10.85
C GLN A 197 20.62 11.08 -9.63
N THR A 198 20.10 9.87 -9.81
CA THR A 198 19.55 9.08 -8.70
C THR A 198 20.65 8.55 -7.75
N ALA A 199 21.93 8.52 -8.19
CA ALA A 199 23.04 8.14 -7.32
C ALA A 199 23.19 9.06 -6.09
N LYS A 200 22.74 10.32 -6.17
CA LYS A 200 22.72 11.25 -5.02
C LYS A 200 21.76 10.81 -3.92
N GLU A 201 20.76 10.04 -4.25
CA GLU A 201 19.69 9.56 -3.35
C GLU A 201 19.80 8.06 -3.07
N GLU A 202 20.80 7.39 -3.68
CA GLU A 202 20.93 5.93 -3.61
C GLU A 202 20.98 5.40 -2.19
N SER A 203 21.64 6.10 -1.27
CA SER A 203 21.67 5.69 0.14
C SER A 203 20.26 5.57 0.73
N PHE A 204 19.39 6.53 0.47
CA PHE A 204 18.01 6.51 0.94
C PHE A 204 17.16 5.52 0.15
N LEU A 205 17.26 5.50 -1.17
CA LEU A 205 16.50 4.57 -2.03
C LEU A 205 16.89 3.11 -1.73
N ARG A 206 18.17 2.85 -1.45
CA ARG A 206 18.64 1.53 -1.02
C ARG A 206 18.02 1.13 0.33
N THR A 207 17.91 2.07 1.26
CA THR A 207 17.27 1.83 2.56
C THR A 207 15.80 1.43 2.35
N ILE A 208 15.08 2.11 1.45
CA ILE A 208 13.69 1.79 1.10
C ILE A 208 13.62 0.38 0.48
N ARG A 209 14.40 0.10 -0.58
CA ARG A 209 14.36 -1.19 -1.27
C ARG A 209 14.64 -2.36 -0.32
N ASN A 210 15.73 -2.26 0.47
CA ASN A 210 16.11 -3.34 1.37
C ASN A 210 15.13 -3.48 2.54
N GLY A 211 14.70 -2.37 3.15
CA GLY A 211 13.73 -2.39 4.23
C GLY A 211 12.41 -3.04 3.82
N LEU A 212 11.89 -2.69 2.66
CA LEU A 212 10.65 -3.29 2.14
C LEU A 212 10.85 -4.76 1.74
N PHE A 213 11.97 -5.09 1.11
CA PHE A 213 12.30 -6.49 0.79
C PHE A 213 12.40 -7.34 2.06
N ASP A 214 13.08 -6.85 3.09
CA ASP A 214 13.19 -7.52 4.38
C ASP A 214 11.86 -7.60 5.15
N ALA A 215 10.91 -6.71 4.85
CA ALA A 215 9.53 -6.78 5.34
C ALA A 215 8.63 -7.73 4.52
N GLY A 216 9.19 -8.48 3.55
CA GLY A 216 8.45 -9.47 2.75
C GLY A 216 7.70 -8.88 1.53
N ILE A 217 8.08 -7.68 1.09
CA ILE A 217 7.52 -7.06 -0.13
C ILE A 217 8.44 -7.33 -1.31
N LYS A 218 7.88 -7.82 -2.40
CA LYS A 218 8.60 -8.12 -3.65
C LYS A 218 8.91 -6.82 -4.41
N VAL A 219 9.89 -6.06 -3.93
CA VAL A 219 10.34 -4.84 -4.60
C VAL A 219 11.04 -5.21 -5.90
N GLU A 220 10.61 -4.64 -7.02
CA GLU A 220 11.23 -4.80 -8.33
C GLU A 220 12.36 -3.79 -8.51
N SER A 221 12.03 -2.50 -8.44
CA SER A 221 12.97 -1.43 -8.72
C SER A 221 12.60 -0.13 -8.01
N THR A 222 13.55 0.82 -8.04
CA THR A 222 13.31 2.25 -7.87
C THR A 222 13.95 2.97 -9.05
N LYS A 223 13.28 3.96 -9.60
CA LYS A 223 13.82 4.80 -10.68
C LYS A 223 13.60 6.28 -10.40
N GLY A 224 14.40 7.12 -11.03
CA GLY A 224 14.14 8.56 -11.09
C GLY A 224 12.96 8.85 -12.02
N GLU A 225 12.22 9.91 -11.70
CA GLU A 225 11.07 10.38 -12.43
C GLU A 225 11.29 11.74 -13.11
N ALA A 226 10.27 12.20 -13.82
CA ALA A 226 10.33 13.31 -14.77
C ALA A 226 10.56 14.71 -14.15
N ASP A 227 10.84 14.80 -12.83
CA ASP A 227 11.17 16.07 -12.18
C ASP A 227 12.27 15.91 -11.12
N ALA A 228 12.79 17.04 -10.65
CA ALA A 228 13.79 17.10 -9.60
C ALA A 228 13.24 16.50 -8.27
N GLY A 229 13.95 15.53 -7.72
CA GLY A 229 13.55 14.83 -6.48
C GLY A 229 12.36 13.89 -6.62
N GLN A 230 11.82 13.68 -7.82
CA GLN A 230 10.76 12.71 -8.07
C GLN A 230 11.34 11.33 -8.36
N VAL A 231 10.78 10.33 -7.70
CA VAL A 231 11.19 8.93 -7.84
C VAL A 231 9.95 8.03 -7.85
N GLU A 232 10.13 6.82 -8.37
CA GLU A 232 9.12 5.79 -8.41
C GLU A 232 9.64 4.51 -7.74
N ILE A 233 8.74 3.80 -7.09
CA ILE A 233 8.98 2.44 -6.59
C ILE A 233 8.01 1.47 -7.24
N ASN A 234 8.57 0.38 -7.77
CA ASN A 234 7.84 -0.67 -8.46
C ASN A 234 7.87 -1.95 -7.63
N ILE A 235 6.72 -2.60 -7.51
CA ILE A 235 6.59 -3.89 -6.85
C ILE A 235 6.07 -4.94 -7.83
N LEU A 236 6.53 -6.17 -7.68
CA LEU A 236 6.01 -7.29 -8.44
C LEU A 236 4.55 -7.56 -8.04
N TYR A 237 3.79 -8.08 -8.99
CA TYR A 237 2.39 -8.43 -8.75
C TYR A 237 2.22 -9.50 -7.66
N ASP A 238 1.09 -9.41 -6.98
CA ASP A 238 0.62 -10.40 -6.02
C ASP A 238 -0.92 -10.44 -6.03
N ASP A 239 -1.53 -11.27 -5.18
CA ASP A 239 -2.98 -11.23 -4.94
C ASP A 239 -3.46 -9.81 -4.65
N ALA A 240 -4.64 -9.47 -5.13
CA ALA A 240 -5.14 -8.08 -5.08
C ALA A 240 -5.27 -7.53 -3.65
N LEU A 241 -5.69 -8.33 -2.67
CA LEU A 241 -5.77 -7.89 -1.27
C LEU A 241 -4.37 -7.65 -0.71
N LYS A 242 -3.45 -8.58 -0.95
CA LYS A 242 -2.07 -8.47 -0.50
C LYS A 242 -1.36 -7.27 -1.14
N THR A 243 -1.62 -7.00 -2.42
CA THR A 243 -1.09 -5.81 -3.10
C THR A 243 -1.63 -4.52 -2.48
N ALA A 244 -2.92 -4.44 -2.16
CA ALA A 244 -3.51 -3.28 -1.51
C ALA A 244 -2.94 -3.06 -0.10
N ASP A 245 -2.81 -4.10 0.72
CA ASP A 245 -2.15 -4.04 2.03
C ASP A 245 -0.69 -3.59 1.89
N ASN A 246 0.06 -4.16 0.94
CA ASN A 246 1.44 -3.78 0.66
C ASN A 246 1.54 -2.31 0.25
N HIS A 247 0.64 -1.81 -0.60
CA HIS A 247 0.65 -0.42 -1.05
C HIS A 247 0.53 0.56 0.13
N VAL A 248 -0.44 0.34 1.03
CA VAL A 248 -0.61 1.17 2.23
C VAL A 248 0.61 1.07 3.15
N PHE A 249 1.14 -0.13 3.34
CA PHE A 249 2.35 -0.37 4.13
C PHE A 249 3.57 0.34 3.52
N ILE A 250 3.79 0.27 2.21
CA ILE A 250 4.88 0.94 1.48
C ILE A 250 4.83 2.46 1.69
N LYS A 251 3.66 3.08 1.53
CA LYS A 251 3.50 4.52 1.74
C LYS A 251 3.86 4.94 3.15
N ASN A 252 3.44 4.17 4.16
CA ASN A 252 3.79 4.42 5.55
C ASN A 252 5.28 4.19 5.79
N ALA A 253 5.83 3.09 5.31
CA ALA A 253 7.25 2.71 5.44
C ALA A 253 8.19 3.78 4.87
N ILE A 254 7.90 4.27 3.66
CA ILE A 254 8.71 5.32 3.03
C ILE A 254 8.70 6.61 3.86
N LYS A 255 7.53 6.99 4.43
CA LYS A 255 7.44 8.15 5.33
C LYS A 255 8.25 7.95 6.61
N GLU A 256 8.17 6.77 7.22
CA GLU A 256 8.93 6.44 8.44
C GLU A 256 10.43 6.42 8.16
N MET A 257 10.86 5.80 7.06
CA MET A 257 12.28 5.81 6.67
C MET A 257 12.77 7.21 6.28
N ALA A 258 11.94 8.06 5.66
CA ALA A 258 12.28 9.46 5.41
C ALA A 258 12.47 10.22 6.73
N PHE A 259 11.56 10.05 7.68
CA PHE A 259 11.67 10.64 9.03
C PHE A 259 13.00 10.25 9.71
N ILE A 260 13.34 8.96 9.72
CA ILE A 260 14.59 8.44 10.32
C ILE A 260 15.83 9.06 9.64
N ASN A 261 15.75 9.35 8.33
CA ASN A 261 16.85 9.92 7.55
C ASN A 261 16.84 11.47 7.52
N GLY A 262 16.01 12.13 8.33
CA GLY A 262 15.94 13.59 8.40
C GLY A 262 15.41 14.24 7.11
N LYS A 263 14.62 13.52 6.33
CA LYS A 263 14.01 13.93 5.07
C LYS A 263 12.49 13.98 5.21
N SER A 264 11.83 14.54 4.22
CA SER A 264 10.39 14.38 4.04
C SER A 264 10.05 13.89 2.63
N VAL A 265 8.90 13.26 2.50
CA VAL A 265 8.36 12.78 1.22
C VAL A 265 6.90 13.16 1.08
N THR A 266 6.43 13.28 -0.17
CA THR A 266 5.01 13.47 -0.46
C THR A 266 4.55 12.59 -1.60
N PHE A 267 3.33 12.05 -1.45
CA PHE A 267 2.58 11.29 -2.45
C PHE A 267 1.42 12.11 -3.05
N LEU A 268 1.44 13.44 -2.85
CA LEU A 268 0.44 14.32 -3.46
C LEU A 268 0.53 14.25 -4.98
N ALA A 269 -0.60 14.08 -5.63
CA ALA A 269 -0.67 14.05 -7.10
C ALA A 269 -0.05 15.30 -7.75
N LYS A 270 -0.13 16.45 -7.07
CA LYS A 270 0.50 17.71 -7.49
C LYS A 270 0.90 18.52 -6.27
N TRP A 271 2.15 18.39 -5.83
CA TRP A 271 2.65 19.12 -4.65
C TRP A 271 2.98 20.58 -4.96
N ASN A 272 3.36 20.87 -6.19
CA ASN A 272 3.67 22.21 -6.69
C ASN A 272 3.11 22.35 -8.12
N ARG A 273 2.54 23.51 -8.41
CA ARG A 273 1.89 23.76 -9.70
C ARG A 273 2.86 23.67 -10.88
N ALA A 274 4.12 24.03 -10.69
CA ALA A 274 5.16 24.00 -11.71
C ALA A 274 5.86 22.64 -11.83
N ALA A 275 5.77 21.79 -10.79
CA ALA A 275 6.39 20.47 -10.79
C ALA A 275 5.59 19.45 -11.62
N ALA A 276 6.20 18.35 -12.00
CA ALA A 276 5.50 17.20 -12.55
C ALA A 276 4.44 16.67 -11.56
N GLY A 277 3.41 16.02 -12.06
CA GLY A 277 2.46 15.28 -11.23
C GLY A 277 3.05 13.95 -10.77
N SER A 278 2.58 13.43 -9.64
CA SER A 278 2.86 12.06 -9.20
C SER A 278 1.66 11.19 -9.44
N SER A 279 1.85 10.08 -10.13
CA SER A 279 0.84 9.06 -10.38
C SER A 279 1.04 7.82 -9.52
N CYS A 280 0.06 6.94 -9.58
CA CYS A 280 0.17 5.55 -9.16
C CYS A 280 -0.46 4.69 -10.25
N HIS A 281 0.37 4.02 -11.05
CA HIS A 281 -0.14 3.07 -12.02
C HIS A 281 -0.59 1.79 -11.30
N ILE A 282 -1.73 1.24 -11.71
CA ILE A 282 -2.27 0.01 -11.16
C ILE A 282 -2.38 -1.02 -12.29
N HIS A 283 -1.45 -1.98 -12.29
CA HIS A 283 -1.50 -3.11 -13.20
C HIS A 283 -2.50 -4.14 -12.69
N GLN A 284 -3.30 -4.68 -13.60
CA GLN A 284 -4.39 -5.59 -13.26
C GLN A 284 -4.38 -6.79 -14.19
N SER A 285 -4.59 -7.97 -13.63
CA SER A 285 -4.76 -9.21 -14.41
C SER A 285 -5.78 -10.10 -13.72
N LEU A 286 -6.66 -10.73 -14.52
CA LEU A 286 -7.56 -11.77 -14.04
C LEU A 286 -7.01 -13.15 -14.39
N LEU A 287 -7.19 -14.06 -13.44
CA LEU A 287 -6.88 -15.47 -13.58
C LEU A 287 -8.17 -16.28 -13.49
N SER A 288 -8.36 -17.25 -14.37
CA SER A 288 -9.43 -18.24 -14.29
C SER A 288 -9.21 -19.24 -13.14
N GLY A 289 -10.19 -20.08 -12.86
CA GLY A 289 -10.12 -21.04 -11.75
C GLY A 289 -8.94 -22.00 -11.78
N ASP A 290 -8.39 -22.27 -12.96
CA ASP A 290 -7.17 -23.07 -13.18
C ASP A 290 -5.87 -22.22 -13.11
N LYS A 291 -5.97 -20.94 -12.71
CA LYS A 291 -4.89 -19.95 -12.62
C LYS A 291 -4.25 -19.59 -13.98
N THR A 292 -4.95 -19.77 -15.09
CA THR A 292 -4.50 -19.25 -16.38
C THR A 292 -4.87 -17.78 -16.56
N ALA A 293 -4.00 -17.02 -17.26
CA ALA A 293 -4.24 -15.61 -17.56
C ALA A 293 -5.47 -15.45 -18.48
N SER A 294 -6.48 -14.71 -18.00
CA SER A 294 -7.76 -14.58 -18.72
C SER A 294 -7.79 -13.43 -19.72
N PHE A 295 -6.81 -12.52 -19.66
CA PHE A 295 -6.77 -11.34 -20.54
C PHE A 295 -6.07 -11.57 -21.88
N PHE A 296 -5.27 -12.63 -22.00
CA PHE A 296 -4.48 -12.89 -23.20
C PHE A 296 -5.11 -14.02 -24.03
N ASP A 297 -5.24 -13.79 -25.35
CA ASP A 297 -5.60 -14.78 -26.36
C ASP A 297 -4.71 -14.61 -27.61
N ALA A 298 -3.83 -15.54 -27.83
CA ALA A 298 -2.89 -15.51 -28.96
C ALA A 298 -3.58 -15.53 -30.34
N SER A 299 -4.83 -16.02 -30.43
CA SER A 299 -5.62 -16.06 -31.67
C SER A 299 -6.40 -14.79 -31.95
N ALA A 300 -6.57 -13.92 -30.95
CA ALA A 300 -7.33 -12.69 -31.07
C ALA A 300 -6.49 -11.55 -31.62
N GLY A 301 -7.14 -10.58 -32.27
CA GLY A 301 -6.52 -9.34 -32.70
C GLY A 301 -5.90 -8.60 -31.49
N HIS A 302 -4.66 -8.16 -31.61
CA HIS A 302 -3.90 -7.51 -30.52
C HIS A 302 -3.64 -8.39 -29.28
N GLY A 303 -3.93 -9.69 -29.32
CA GLY A 303 -3.75 -10.62 -28.20
C GLY A 303 -4.75 -10.40 -27.05
N MET A 304 -5.81 -9.63 -27.24
CA MET A 304 -6.84 -9.39 -26.23
C MET A 304 -7.95 -10.43 -26.31
N SER A 305 -8.19 -11.10 -25.18
CA SER A 305 -9.36 -11.99 -25.07
C SER A 305 -10.66 -11.20 -25.00
N PRO A 306 -11.83 -11.79 -25.28
CA PRO A 306 -13.13 -11.16 -25.05
C PRO A 306 -13.33 -10.68 -23.60
N ILE A 307 -12.73 -11.38 -22.62
CA ILE A 307 -12.76 -10.96 -21.20
C ILE A 307 -12.00 -9.66 -21.02
N MET A 308 -10.82 -9.52 -21.65
CA MET A 308 -10.05 -8.26 -21.58
C MET A 308 -10.81 -7.11 -22.23
N GLU A 309 -11.44 -7.35 -23.40
CA GLU A 309 -12.24 -6.32 -24.10
C GLU A 309 -13.40 -5.83 -23.23
N HIS A 310 -14.16 -6.75 -22.60
CA HIS A 310 -15.25 -6.40 -21.71
C HIS A 310 -14.79 -5.69 -20.44
N TYR A 311 -13.65 -6.14 -19.87
CA TYR A 311 -13.07 -5.50 -18.70
C TYR A 311 -12.63 -4.06 -18.99
N LEU A 312 -11.94 -3.86 -20.11
CA LEU A 312 -11.50 -2.53 -20.57
C LEU A 312 -12.70 -1.63 -20.88
N ALA A 313 -13.72 -2.16 -21.56
CA ALA A 313 -14.96 -1.41 -21.83
C ALA A 313 -15.62 -0.96 -20.52
N GLY A 314 -15.69 -1.82 -19.50
CA GLY A 314 -16.22 -1.46 -18.18
C GLY A 314 -15.42 -0.37 -17.49
N LEU A 315 -14.08 -0.40 -17.57
CA LEU A 315 -13.23 0.68 -17.03
C LEU A 315 -13.48 2.01 -17.74
N ILE A 316 -13.63 1.99 -19.06
CA ILE A 316 -13.91 3.21 -19.85
C ILE A 316 -15.30 3.76 -19.52
N GLU A 317 -16.32 2.91 -19.50
CA GLU A 317 -17.72 3.29 -19.20
C GLU A 317 -17.84 3.90 -17.80
N CYS A 318 -17.19 3.30 -16.81
CA CYS A 318 -17.24 3.75 -15.42
C CYS A 318 -16.16 4.79 -15.07
N SER A 319 -15.33 5.23 -16.01
CA SER A 319 -14.16 6.07 -15.71
C SER A 319 -14.51 7.36 -14.99
N SER A 320 -15.62 8.01 -15.37
CA SER A 320 -16.11 9.23 -14.72
C SER A 320 -16.41 9.02 -13.23
N ASP A 321 -17.07 7.92 -12.89
CA ASP A 321 -17.44 7.59 -11.51
C ASP A 321 -16.21 7.12 -10.71
N LEU A 322 -15.29 6.41 -11.38
CA LEU A 322 -14.04 5.95 -10.77
C LEU A 322 -13.12 7.10 -10.34
N MET A 323 -13.21 8.28 -10.97
CA MET A 323 -12.40 9.45 -10.59
C MET A 323 -12.63 9.88 -9.13
N PHE A 324 -13.80 9.62 -8.56
CA PHE A 324 -14.05 9.87 -7.15
C PHE A 324 -13.09 9.11 -6.23
N PHE A 325 -12.69 7.90 -6.62
CA PHE A 325 -11.73 7.07 -5.86
C PHE A 325 -10.29 7.24 -6.32
N MET A 326 -10.05 7.39 -7.63
CA MET A 326 -8.71 7.43 -8.22
C MET A 326 -8.05 8.81 -8.11
N ALA A 327 -8.84 9.87 -8.05
CA ALA A 327 -8.36 11.25 -7.94
C ALA A 327 -9.22 12.06 -6.94
N PRO A 328 -9.27 11.65 -5.64
CA PRO A 328 -10.21 12.21 -4.66
C PRO A 328 -9.82 13.60 -4.16
N TYR A 329 -8.59 14.05 -4.42
CA TYR A 329 -8.09 15.31 -3.91
C TYR A 329 -8.02 16.40 -4.99
N ILE A 330 -8.25 17.64 -4.58
CA ILE A 330 -8.18 18.81 -5.48
C ILE A 330 -6.81 18.92 -6.19
N ASN A 331 -5.75 18.42 -5.57
CA ASN A 331 -4.40 18.40 -6.14
C ASN A 331 -4.30 17.55 -7.42
N SER A 332 -5.18 16.58 -7.60
CA SER A 332 -5.24 15.77 -8.82
C SER A 332 -5.70 16.56 -10.06
N TYR A 333 -6.28 17.75 -9.86
CA TYR A 333 -6.87 18.61 -10.91
C TYR A 333 -6.13 19.95 -11.09
N LYS A 334 -4.88 20.07 -10.67
CA LYS A 334 -4.10 21.33 -10.70
C LYS A 334 -3.10 21.39 -11.86
#